data_13f0c627810c297768cc0da75be77b6f
#
_entry.id   13f0c627810c297768cc0da75be77b6f
#
_cell.length_a   1.000
_cell.length_b   1.000
_cell.length_c   1.000
_cell.angle_alpha   90.00
_cell.angle_beta   90.00
_cell.angle_gamma   90.00
#
_symmetry.space_group_name_H-M   'P 1'
#
loop_
_entity.id
_entity.type
_entity.pdbx_description
1 polymer ?
#
loop_
_entity_poly.entity_id
_entity_poly.type
_entity_poly.pdbx_seq_one_letter_code
_entity_poly.pdbx_strand_id
1 'polypeptide(L)'
;MKKLAKIFLMGMYLHLVLSIAVPMGMLYFGDSGWNTVVMGLFEFYLAMAVIVHIAGWVCVAAAGMAYCRNEADNLRKGWKWLKLWSIPFYILNFLYSCLVWFVLVGASRGMMILLVPLPVIFTCILIVQSGCVGICYIMLLRKKHQKCPSGVHYALQFFPVIDIFSTILILKKQGDE
;
A
#
# COMPACT_ATOMS: atom_id res chain seq x y z
N MET A 1 -8.40 -15.11 -0.24
CA MET A 1 -8.28 -13.64 -0.39
C MET A 1 -8.17 -12.89 0.95
N LYS A 2 -9.14 -13.00 1.88
CA LYS A 2 -9.12 -12.21 3.14
C LYS A 2 -7.85 -12.40 3.99
N LYS A 3 -7.34 -13.64 4.13
CA LYS A 3 -6.08 -13.91 4.88
C LYS A 3 -4.87 -13.27 4.20
N LEU A 4 -4.74 -13.41 2.89
CA LEU A 4 -3.67 -12.79 2.09
C LEU A 4 -3.69 -11.26 2.19
N ALA A 5 -4.87 -10.64 2.04
CA ALA A 5 -5.04 -9.20 2.19
C ALA A 5 -4.59 -8.71 3.60
N LYS A 6 -4.89 -9.47 4.66
CA LYS A 6 -4.44 -9.15 6.01
C LYS A 6 -2.92 -9.24 6.18
N ILE A 7 -2.29 -10.30 5.64
CA ILE A 7 -0.83 -10.48 5.68
C ILE A 7 -0.15 -9.32 4.95
N PHE A 8 -0.64 -8.98 3.76
CA PHE A 8 -0.12 -7.86 2.97
C PHE A 8 -0.25 -6.54 3.73
N LEU A 9 -1.43 -6.25 4.30
CA LEU A 9 -1.66 -5.04 5.11
C LEU A 9 -0.73 -4.98 6.33
N MET A 10 -0.58 -6.10 7.06
CA MET A 10 0.33 -6.17 8.21
C MET A 10 1.77 -5.86 7.77
N GLY A 11 2.21 -6.38 6.63
CA GLY A 11 3.50 -6.07 6.03
C GLY A 11 3.64 -4.58 5.71
N MET A 12 2.62 -3.96 5.11
CA MET A 12 2.60 -2.51 4.80
C MET A 12 2.80 -1.66 6.07
N TYR A 13 2.07 -1.96 7.16
CA TYR A 13 2.20 -1.22 8.41
C TYR A 13 3.56 -1.46 9.08
N LEU A 14 4.07 -2.69 9.07
CA LEU A 14 5.41 -2.98 9.60
C LEU A 14 6.48 -2.22 8.80
N HIS A 15 6.38 -2.20 7.48
CA HIS A 15 7.26 -1.43 6.63
C HIS A 15 7.20 0.08 6.93
N LEU A 16 6.00 0.63 7.21
CA LEU A 16 5.85 2.03 7.63
C LEU A 16 6.55 2.30 8.96
N VAL A 17 6.42 1.43 9.96
CA VAL A 17 7.11 1.57 11.24
C VAL A 17 8.62 1.56 11.06
N LEU A 18 9.15 0.65 10.24
CA LEU A 18 10.58 0.58 9.93
C LEU A 18 11.07 1.81 9.18
N SER A 19 10.25 2.35 8.25
CA SER A 19 10.59 3.57 7.51
C SER A 19 10.71 4.79 8.43
N ILE A 20 10.05 4.79 9.58
CA ILE A 20 10.20 5.81 10.62
C ILE A 20 11.42 5.52 11.51
N ALA A 21 11.60 4.27 11.92
CA ALA A 21 12.64 3.88 12.86
C ALA A 21 14.06 4.08 12.30
N VAL A 22 14.26 3.80 11.01
CA VAL A 22 15.59 3.91 10.38
C VAL A 22 16.10 5.35 10.34
N PRO A 23 15.37 6.34 9.80
CA PRO A 23 15.84 7.74 9.81
C PRO A 23 15.98 8.31 11.22
N MET A 24 15.10 7.95 12.15
CA MET A 24 15.22 8.38 13.55
C MET A 24 16.48 7.78 14.20
N GLY A 25 16.79 6.52 13.91
CA GLY A 25 18.03 5.89 14.33
C GLY A 25 19.27 6.60 13.77
N MET A 26 19.26 6.97 12.50
CA MET A 26 20.35 7.73 11.88
C MET A 26 20.55 9.10 12.51
N LEU A 27 19.47 9.80 12.86
CA LEU A 27 19.56 11.13 13.50
C LEU A 27 20.06 11.05 14.94
N TYR A 28 19.67 10.00 15.70
CA TYR A 28 19.99 9.89 17.12
C TYR A 28 21.38 9.30 17.39
N PHE A 29 21.84 8.38 16.53
CA PHE A 29 23.04 7.57 16.76
C PHE A 29 24.15 7.83 15.74
N GLY A 30 23.98 8.82 14.83
CA GLY A 30 24.90 9.06 13.73
C GLY A 30 26.34 9.41 14.14
N ASP A 31 26.53 9.97 15.35
CA ASP A 31 27.85 10.39 15.86
C ASP A 31 28.50 9.38 16.82
N SER A 32 27.81 8.32 17.20
CA SER A 32 28.29 7.29 18.10
C SER A 32 28.55 5.99 17.36
N GLY A 33 29.43 5.11 17.87
CA GLY A 33 29.81 3.82 17.25
C GLY A 33 28.69 2.81 16.99
N TRP A 34 27.43 3.26 16.90
CA TRP A 34 26.21 2.50 16.59
C TRP A 34 25.94 2.37 15.10
N ASN A 35 26.88 2.79 14.23
CA ASN A 35 26.74 2.68 12.78
C ASN A 35 26.35 1.27 12.30
N THR A 36 26.86 0.23 12.94
CA THR A 36 26.53 -1.16 12.60
C THR A 36 25.05 -1.49 12.85
N VAL A 37 24.48 -1.00 13.96
CA VAL A 37 23.06 -1.23 14.30
C VAL A 37 22.15 -0.49 13.31
N VAL A 38 22.49 0.75 13.00
CA VAL A 38 21.72 1.57 12.05
C VAL A 38 21.78 0.98 10.64
N MET A 39 22.95 0.51 10.20
CA MET A 39 23.10 -0.19 8.92
C MET A 39 22.31 -1.49 8.90
N GLY A 40 22.34 -2.29 9.96
CA GLY A 40 21.52 -3.51 10.06
C GLY A 40 20.01 -3.23 10.01
N LEU A 41 19.55 -2.16 10.65
CA LEU A 41 18.16 -1.70 10.56
C LEU A 41 17.79 -1.27 9.14
N PHE A 42 18.68 -0.60 8.44
CA PHE A 42 18.46 -0.19 7.04
C PHE A 42 18.39 -1.40 6.10
N GLU A 43 19.29 -2.36 6.24
CA GLU A 43 19.26 -3.62 5.48
C GLU A 43 17.97 -4.40 5.75
N PHE A 44 17.55 -4.47 7.02
CA PHE A 44 16.29 -5.11 7.41
C PHE A 44 15.07 -4.38 6.80
N TYR A 45 15.07 -3.04 6.78
CA TYR A 45 14.04 -2.24 6.11
C TYR A 45 13.94 -2.58 4.62
N LEU A 46 15.08 -2.66 3.91
CA LEU A 46 15.10 -3.00 2.49
C LEU A 46 14.60 -4.43 2.25
N ALA A 47 15.04 -5.40 3.05
CA ALA A 47 14.56 -6.77 2.96
C ALA A 47 13.05 -6.87 3.20
N MET A 48 12.53 -6.17 4.20
CA MET A 48 11.09 -6.10 4.46
C MET A 48 10.32 -5.44 3.33
N ALA A 49 10.86 -4.39 2.71
CA ALA A 49 10.23 -3.77 1.53
C ALA A 49 10.04 -4.78 0.40
N VAL A 50 11.08 -5.56 0.08
CA VAL A 50 11.02 -6.62 -0.94
C VAL A 50 9.96 -7.67 -0.59
N ILE A 51 9.95 -8.15 0.66
CA ILE A 51 8.96 -9.14 1.14
C ILE A 51 7.53 -8.63 1.01
N VAL A 52 7.28 -7.38 1.39
CA VAL A 52 5.96 -6.75 1.29
C VAL A 52 5.52 -6.64 -0.17
N HIS A 53 6.42 -6.26 -1.09
CA HIS A 53 6.09 -6.19 -2.51
C HIS A 53 5.82 -7.56 -3.13
N ILE A 54 6.58 -8.59 -2.75
CA ILE A 54 6.30 -9.96 -3.16
C ILE A 54 4.90 -10.39 -2.66
N ALA A 55 4.59 -10.14 -1.39
CA ALA A 55 3.27 -10.43 -0.83
C ALA A 55 2.14 -9.67 -1.55
N GLY A 56 2.39 -8.44 -1.95
CA GLY A 56 1.46 -7.63 -2.75
C GLY A 56 1.18 -8.25 -4.13
N TRP A 57 2.22 -8.68 -4.85
CA TRP A 57 2.06 -9.36 -6.14
C TRP A 57 1.38 -10.73 -6.00
N VAL A 58 1.65 -11.48 -4.94
CA VAL A 58 0.91 -12.71 -4.62
C VAL A 58 -0.57 -12.41 -4.38
N CYS A 59 -0.88 -11.30 -3.72
CA CYS A 59 -2.26 -10.86 -3.52
C CYS A 59 -2.96 -10.51 -4.85
N VAL A 60 -2.25 -9.83 -5.76
CA VAL A 60 -2.74 -9.54 -7.12
C VAL A 60 -2.99 -10.82 -7.91
N ALA A 61 -2.04 -11.76 -7.91
CA ALA A 61 -2.21 -13.05 -8.58
C ALA A 61 -3.41 -13.84 -8.02
N ALA A 62 -3.57 -13.86 -6.70
CA ALA A 62 -4.73 -14.49 -6.06
C ALA A 62 -6.05 -13.80 -6.42
N ALA A 63 -6.06 -12.48 -6.62
CA ALA A 63 -7.23 -11.75 -7.11
C ALA A 63 -7.57 -12.12 -8.56
N GLY A 64 -6.55 -12.25 -9.41
CA GLY A 64 -6.71 -12.73 -10.79
C GLY A 64 -7.26 -14.15 -10.86
N MET A 65 -6.76 -15.06 -10.02
CA MET A 65 -7.30 -16.43 -9.93
C MET A 65 -8.76 -16.44 -9.46
N ALA A 66 -9.12 -15.64 -8.45
CA ALA A 66 -10.49 -15.50 -7.97
C ALA A 66 -11.43 -14.94 -9.06
N TYR A 67 -10.92 -13.99 -9.86
CA TYR A 67 -11.63 -13.49 -11.05
C TYR A 67 -11.89 -14.60 -12.08
N CYS A 68 -10.87 -15.40 -12.43
CA CYS A 68 -11.01 -16.52 -13.37
C CYS A 68 -12.01 -17.58 -12.89
N ARG A 69 -12.03 -17.84 -11.57
CA ARG A 69 -12.95 -18.80 -10.93
C ARG A 69 -14.34 -18.24 -10.64
N ASN A 70 -14.62 -16.98 -10.96
CA ASN A 70 -15.87 -16.27 -10.65
C ASN A 70 -16.23 -16.24 -9.15
N GLU A 71 -15.23 -16.28 -8.25
CA GLU A 71 -15.39 -16.27 -6.79
C GLU A 71 -15.63 -14.84 -6.26
N ALA A 72 -16.81 -14.26 -6.55
CA ALA A 72 -17.10 -12.87 -6.22
C ALA A 72 -17.04 -12.58 -4.71
N ASP A 73 -17.60 -13.45 -3.87
CA ASP A 73 -17.64 -13.22 -2.42
C ASP A 73 -16.27 -13.26 -1.77
N ASN A 74 -15.42 -14.19 -2.25
CA ASN A 74 -14.05 -14.32 -1.78
C ASN A 74 -13.22 -13.07 -2.16
N LEU A 75 -13.37 -12.59 -3.40
CA LEU A 75 -12.70 -11.40 -3.90
C LEU A 75 -13.24 -10.13 -3.21
N ARG A 76 -14.57 -9.99 -3.05
CA ARG A 76 -15.23 -8.88 -2.34
C ARG A 76 -14.69 -8.72 -0.91
N LYS A 77 -14.63 -9.83 -0.14
CA LYS A 77 -14.12 -9.81 1.23
C LYS A 77 -12.65 -9.37 1.29
N GLY A 78 -11.80 -9.88 0.40
CA GLY A 78 -10.39 -9.49 0.33
C GLY A 78 -10.19 -8.02 -0.07
N TRP A 79 -10.87 -7.59 -1.13
CA TRP A 79 -10.82 -6.23 -1.65
C TRP A 79 -11.34 -5.20 -0.62
N LYS A 80 -12.49 -5.44 0.02
CA LYS A 80 -13.04 -4.55 1.06
C LYS A 80 -12.05 -4.35 2.20
N TRP A 81 -11.46 -5.45 2.70
CA TRP A 81 -10.46 -5.38 3.76
C TRP A 81 -9.22 -4.59 3.32
N LEU A 82 -8.69 -4.90 2.14
CA LEU A 82 -7.50 -4.23 1.62
C LEU A 82 -7.75 -2.72 1.49
N LYS A 83 -8.84 -2.32 0.83
CA LYS A 83 -9.13 -0.90 0.58
C LYS A 83 -9.40 -0.12 1.86
N LEU A 84 -10.24 -0.64 2.76
CA LEU A 84 -10.61 0.06 3.98
C LEU A 84 -9.41 0.28 4.90
N TRP A 85 -8.56 -0.73 5.07
CA TRP A 85 -7.40 -0.66 5.97
C TRP A 85 -6.15 -0.07 5.32
N SER A 86 -6.10 0.11 4.01
CA SER A 86 -5.01 0.85 3.36
C SER A 86 -5.18 2.37 3.49
N ILE A 87 -6.39 2.87 3.79
CA ILE A 87 -6.65 4.31 3.98
C ILE A 87 -5.76 4.93 5.05
N PRO A 88 -5.82 4.46 6.33
CA PRO A 88 -4.98 5.03 7.37
C PRO A 88 -3.48 4.86 7.06
N PHE A 89 -3.10 3.76 6.41
CA PHE A 89 -1.73 3.59 5.95
C PHE A 89 -1.29 4.72 5.00
N TYR A 90 -2.06 5.04 3.96
CA TYR A 90 -1.70 6.09 3.00
C TYR A 90 -1.67 7.48 3.64
N ILE A 91 -2.60 7.77 4.56
CA ILE A 91 -2.60 9.04 5.31
C ILE A 91 -1.34 9.15 6.17
N LEU A 92 -1.04 8.12 6.96
CA LEU A 92 0.15 8.10 7.81
C LEU A 92 1.44 8.16 7.00
N ASN A 93 1.51 7.41 5.90
CA ASN A 93 2.67 7.41 5.01
C ASN A 93 2.88 8.78 4.34
N PHE A 94 1.80 9.47 3.95
CA PHE A 94 1.88 10.82 3.40
C PHE A 94 2.38 11.82 4.45
N LEU A 95 1.79 11.83 5.65
CA LEU A 95 2.20 12.71 6.75
C LEU A 95 3.66 12.46 7.13
N TYR A 96 4.04 11.18 7.23
CA TYR A 96 5.42 10.81 7.51
C TYR A 96 6.38 11.27 6.41
N SER A 97 6.05 11.04 5.15
CA SER A 97 6.87 11.48 4.02
C SER A 97 7.10 12.98 4.05
N CYS A 98 6.05 13.78 4.31
CA CYS A 98 6.19 15.22 4.47
C CYS A 98 7.14 15.60 5.62
N LEU A 99 6.98 14.96 6.80
CA LEU A 99 7.82 15.21 7.98
C LEU A 99 9.29 14.88 7.70
N VAL A 100 9.55 13.71 7.11
CA VAL A 100 10.90 13.26 6.77
C VAL A 100 11.55 14.21 5.76
N TRP A 101 10.81 14.66 4.75
CA TRP A 101 11.31 15.65 3.79
C TRP A 101 11.79 16.93 4.47
N PHE A 102 10.95 17.50 5.35
CA PHE A 102 11.29 18.75 6.02
C PHE A 102 12.47 18.59 7.00
N VAL A 103 12.48 17.51 7.78
CA VAL A 103 13.49 17.31 8.83
C VAL A 103 14.83 16.81 8.27
N LEU A 104 14.82 15.77 7.42
CA LEU A 104 16.06 15.15 6.92
C LEU A 104 16.78 16.01 5.90
N VAL A 105 16.06 16.67 5.00
CA VAL A 105 16.67 17.57 4.01
C VAL A 105 17.26 18.78 4.71
N GLY A 106 16.56 19.34 5.71
CA GLY A 106 17.07 20.45 6.52
C GLY A 106 18.29 20.07 7.36
N ALA A 107 18.23 18.96 8.10
CA ALA A 107 19.30 18.51 8.99
C ALA A 107 20.56 18.02 8.25
N SER A 108 20.41 17.40 7.07
CA SER A 108 21.53 16.83 6.30
C SER A 108 22.18 17.80 5.29
N ARG A 109 21.80 19.07 5.32
CA ARG A 109 22.23 20.06 4.31
C ARG A 109 22.04 19.58 2.87
N GLY A 110 20.98 18.79 2.62
CA GLY A 110 20.62 18.28 1.31
C GLY A 110 21.17 16.90 0.91
N MET A 111 22.12 16.31 1.65
CA MET A 111 22.70 15.01 1.27
C MET A 111 21.68 13.87 1.27
N MET A 112 20.68 13.89 2.17
CA MET A 112 19.63 12.86 2.29
C MET A 112 18.56 12.95 1.19
N ILE A 113 18.61 13.93 0.31
CA ILE A 113 17.66 14.09 -0.81
C ILE A 113 17.66 12.86 -1.75
N LEU A 114 18.82 12.17 -1.84
CA LEU A 114 18.98 10.98 -2.66
C LEU A 114 18.19 9.75 -2.13
N LEU A 115 17.87 9.71 -0.83
CA LEU A 115 17.14 8.60 -0.23
C LEU A 115 15.61 8.80 -0.30
N VAL A 116 15.17 10.02 -0.56
CA VAL A 116 13.73 10.35 -0.60
C VAL A 116 12.94 9.65 -1.72
N PRO A 117 13.49 9.44 -2.93
CA PRO A 117 12.77 8.71 -3.98
C PRO A 117 12.38 7.29 -3.58
N LEU A 118 13.13 6.65 -2.70
CA LEU A 118 12.96 5.24 -2.33
C LEU A 118 11.58 4.95 -1.68
N PRO A 119 11.17 5.62 -0.60
CA PRO A 119 9.84 5.43 -0.03
C PRO A 119 8.71 5.87 -0.97
N VAL A 120 8.94 6.86 -1.84
CA VAL A 120 7.96 7.27 -2.85
C VAL A 120 7.73 6.15 -3.87
N ILE A 121 8.80 5.57 -4.42
CA ILE A 121 8.72 4.46 -5.36
C ILE A 121 8.00 3.26 -4.71
N PHE A 122 8.36 2.90 -3.49
CA PHE A 122 7.68 1.82 -2.76
C PHE A 122 6.19 2.08 -2.58
N THR A 123 5.82 3.31 -2.22
CA THR A 123 4.41 3.70 -2.08
C THR A 123 3.67 3.61 -3.42
N CYS A 124 4.27 4.07 -4.50
CA CYS A 124 3.69 3.97 -5.85
C CYS A 124 3.43 2.50 -6.24
N ILE A 125 4.37 1.60 -5.97
CA ILE A 125 4.19 0.17 -6.25
C ILE A 125 3.03 -0.40 -5.41
N LEU A 126 2.92 -0.04 -4.13
CA LEU A 126 1.80 -0.47 -3.27
C LEU A 126 0.45 0.02 -3.77
N ILE A 127 0.38 1.26 -4.27
CA ILE A 127 -0.83 1.83 -4.89
C ILE A 127 -1.21 1.01 -6.14
N VAL A 128 -0.25 0.70 -7.00
CA VAL A 128 -0.48 -0.12 -8.19
C VAL A 128 -1.00 -1.51 -7.81
N GLN A 129 -0.36 -2.18 -6.84
CA GLN A 129 -0.77 -3.50 -6.38
C GLN A 129 -2.21 -3.50 -5.82
N SER A 130 -2.54 -2.54 -4.95
CA SER A 130 -3.90 -2.42 -4.40
C SER A 130 -4.93 -2.05 -5.47
N GLY A 131 -4.55 -1.23 -6.46
CA GLY A 131 -5.35 -0.87 -7.61
C GLY A 131 -5.68 -2.06 -8.50
N CYS A 132 -4.68 -2.92 -8.79
CA CYS A 132 -4.87 -4.14 -9.59
C CYS A 132 -5.89 -5.10 -8.93
N VAL A 133 -5.85 -5.27 -7.61
CA VAL A 133 -6.87 -6.06 -6.88
C VAL A 133 -8.26 -5.45 -7.05
N GLY A 134 -8.37 -4.11 -6.99
CA GLY A 134 -9.62 -3.39 -7.23
C GLY A 134 -10.15 -3.58 -8.65
N ILE A 135 -9.29 -3.51 -9.65
CA ILE A 135 -9.65 -3.74 -11.06
C ILE A 135 -10.21 -5.16 -11.25
N CYS A 136 -9.54 -6.20 -10.72
CA CYS A 136 -10.05 -7.57 -10.78
C CYS A 136 -11.47 -7.69 -10.23
N TYR A 137 -11.76 -6.99 -9.12
CA TYR A 137 -13.09 -6.99 -8.53
C TYR A 137 -14.14 -6.27 -9.41
N ILE A 138 -13.82 -5.09 -9.93
CA ILE A 138 -14.71 -4.32 -10.82
C ILE A 138 -15.00 -5.11 -12.11
N MET A 139 -13.99 -5.76 -12.69
CA MET A 139 -14.15 -6.61 -13.86
C MET A 139 -15.09 -7.79 -13.58
N LEU A 140 -14.99 -8.40 -12.39
CA LEU A 140 -15.86 -9.50 -11.99
C LEU A 140 -17.32 -9.06 -11.80
N LEU A 141 -17.54 -7.86 -11.20
CA LEU A 141 -18.88 -7.27 -11.11
C LEU A 141 -19.48 -7.03 -12.50
N ARG A 142 -18.70 -6.50 -13.41
CA ARG A 142 -19.12 -6.27 -14.79
C ARG A 142 -19.50 -7.57 -15.49
N LYS A 143 -18.71 -8.62 -15.32
CA LYS A 143 -18.99 -9.95 -15.89
C LYS A 143 -20.31 -10.55 -15.38
N LYS A 144 -20.68 -10.27 -14.12
CA LYS A 144 -21.93 -10.76 -13.50
C LYS A 144 -23.17 -9.91 -13.82
N HIS A 145 -23.06 -8.94 -14.72
CA HIS A 145 -24.14 -8.00 -15.08
C HIS A 145 -24.77 -7.24 -13.90
N GLN A 146 -24.09 -7.20 -12.75
CA GLN A 146 -24.50 -6.34 -11.66
C GLN A 146 -24.21 -4.89 -12.04
N LYS A 147 -25.17 -3.96 -11.81
CA LYS A 147 -25.16 -2.51 -12.14
C LYS A 147 -23.76 -1.95 -12.38
N CYS A 148 -23.38 -1.88 -13.65
CA CYS A 148 -21.98 -1.75 -14.10
C CYS A 148 -21.33 -0.47 -13.57
N PRO A 149 -20.22 -0.56 -12.84
CA PRO A 149 -19.42 0.62 -12.57
C PRO A 149 -18.93 1.21 -13.90
N SER A 150 -19.03 2.54 -14.03
CA SER A 150 -18.51 3.27 -15.19
C SER A 150 -17.02 2.97 -15.41
N GLY A 151 -16.54 3.04 -16.65
CA GLY A 151 -15.11 2.86 -16.98
C GLY A 151 -14.16 3.78 -16.19
N VAL A 152 -14.66 4.93 -15.74
CA VAL A 152 -13.94 5.86 -14.85
C VAL A 152 -13.51 5.18 -13.54
N HIS A 153 -14.26 4.24 -13.01
CA HIS A 153 -13.89 3.55 -11.76
C HIS A 153 -12.59 2.74 -11.86
N TYR A 154 -12.17 2.33 -13.07
CA TYR A 154 -10.86 1.67 -13.24
C TYR A 154 -9.70 2.64 -12.99
N ALA A 155 -9.78 3.85 -13.55
CA ALA A 155 -8.77 4.89 -13.36
C ALA A 155 -8.72 5.36 -11.90
N LEU A 156 -9.88 5.47 -11.25
CA LEU A 156 -10.00 5.92 -9.86
C LEU A 156 -9.34 4.96 -8.86
N GLN A 157 -9.15 3.66 -9.22
CA GLN A 157 -8.49 2.68 -8.35
C GLN A 157 -7.00 3.00 -8.10
N PHE A 158 -6.37 3.82 -8.93
CA PHE A 158 -4.97 4.23 -8.78
C PHE A 158 -4.80 5.55 -8.02
N PHE A 159 -5.87 6.22 -7.65
CA PHE A 159 -5.83 7.45 -6.85
C PHE A 159 -6.28 7.15 -5.42
N PRO A 160 -5.37 7.09 -4.42
CA PRO A 160 -5.67 6.58 -3.08
C PRO A 160 -6.83 7.27 -2.38
N VAL A 161 -6.99 8.58 -2.60
CA VAL A 161 -8.08 9.37 -1.98
C VAL A 161 -9.40 9.18 -2.72
N ILE A 162 -9.38 9.21 -4.05
CA ILE A 162 -10.59 9.12 -4.89
C ILE A 162 -11.09 7.68 -4.95
N ASP A 163 -10.18 6.70 -4.86
CA ASP A 163 -10.48 5.29 -4.75
C ASP A 163 -11.39 4.96 -3.56
N ILE A 164 -11.25 5.67 -2.44
CA ILE A 164 -12.11 5.52 -1.27
C ILE A 164 -13.57 5.84 -1.63
N PHE A 165 -13.80 6.98 -2.28
CA PHE A 165 -15.15 7.38 -2.72
C PHE A 165 -15.73 6.39 -3.72
N SER A 166 -14.92 5.94 -4.68
CA SER A 166 -15.30 4.90 -5.63
C SER A 166 -15.70 3.60 -4.92
N THR A 167 -14.90 3.18 -3.94
CA THR A 167 -15.13 1.97 -3.14
C THR A 167 -16.43 2.06 -2.34
N ILE A 168 -16.68 3.19 -1.66
CA ILE A 168 -17.90 3.43 -0.87
C ILE A 168 -19.12 3.42 -1.78
N LEU A 169 -19.06 4.09 -2.95
CA LEU A 169 -20.15 4.11 -3.91
C LEU A 169 -20.50 2.71 -4.44
N ILE A 170 -19.48 1.90 -4.76
CA ILE A 170 -19.69 0.52 -5.21
C ILE A 170 -20.31 -0.33 -4.10
N LEU A 171 -19.84 -0.20 -2.85
CA LEU A 171 -20.38 -0.95 -1.71
C LEU A 171 -21.82 -0.54 -1.36
N LYS A 172 -22.13 0.76 -1.40
CA LYS A 172 -23.49 1.27 -1.15
C LYS A 172 -24.47 0.73 -2.19
N LYS A 173 -24.10 0.78 -3.46
CA LYS A 173 -24.93 0.28 -4.56
C LYS A 173 -25.21 -1.23 -4.50
N GLN A 174 -24.38 -1.99 -3.76
CA GLN A 174 -24.56 -3.44 -3.53
C GLN A 174 -25.28 -3.77 -2.21
N GLY A 175 -25.36 -2.82 -1.27
CA GLY A 175 -26.05 -3.00 0.02
C GLY A 175 -27.54 -2.69 -0.06
N ASP A 176 -27.99 -2.07 -1.15
CA ASP A 176 -29.38 -1.75 -1.41
C ASP A 176 -30.11 -2.91 -2.14
N GLU A 177 -29.48 -4.08 -2.25
CA GLU A 177 -30.06 -5.38 -2.69
C GLU A 177 -30.11 -6.38 -1.52
#